data_b2754ff37f05da5ae8f8f35edfcdc0e3
#
_entry.id   b2754ff37f05da5ae8f8f35edfcdc0e3
#
_cell.length_a   1.000
_cell.length_b   1.000
_cell.length_c   1.000
_cell.angle_alpha   90.00
_cell.angle_beta   90.00
_cell.angle_gamma   90.00
#
_symmetry.space_group_name_H-M   'P 1'
#
loop_
_entity.id
_entity.type
_entity.pdbx_description
1 polymer ?
#
loop_
_entity_poly.entity_id
_entity_poly.type
_entity_poly.pdbx_seq_one_letter_code
_entity_poly.pdbx_strand_id
1 'polypeptide(L)'
;MFSMKSRSTLSPHAALIYVMVVASAADASMSDAELHVIGDIVRTLPVFEGFDDDNIIPVSRECAAILQEDDGFAAVLGLVREALPRSLRDTAYALALEIVLTEAPVYAEENRVLQRLKTVLEIDRLTAAALEKAAMVRHARITN
;
A
#
# COMPACT_ATOMS: atom_id res chain seq x y z
N MET A 1 -25.97 13.84 -5.51
CA MET A 1 -25.18 14.14 -5.61
C MET A 1 -24.25 14.30 -4.58
N PHE A 2 -24.37 14.46 -3.57
CA PHE A 2 -23.54 14.63 -2.64
C PHE A 2 -22.91 13.42 -2.20
N SER A 3 -23.44 12.32 -2.31
CA SER A 3 -22.84 11.10 -1.85
C SER A 3 -21.54 10.81 -2.55
N MET A 4 -21.36 11.31 -3.76
CA MET A 4 -20.13 11.11 -4.40
C MET A 4 -19.01 11.78 -3.73
N LYS A 5 -19.20 12.93 -3.19
CA LYS A 5 -18.19 13.56 -2.49
C LYS A 5 -17.77 12.81 -1.30
N SER A 6 -18.68 12.27 -0.54
CA SER A 6 -18.29 11.56 0.66
C SER A 6 -17.50 10.33 0.33
N ARG A 7 -17.77 9.68 -0.80
CA ARG A 7 -17.01 8.50 -1.11
C ARG A 7 -15.59 8.80 -1.49
N SER A 8 -15.30 9.99 -1.97
CA SER A 8 -13.95 10.29 -2.39
C SER A 8 -13.09 10.81 -1.26
N THR A 9 -13.60 10.87 -0.04
CA THR A 9 -12.79 11.37 1.06
C THR A 9 -12.21 10.25 1.87
N LEU A 10 -11.25 9.57 1.29
CA LEU A 10 -10.50 8.57 2.01
C LEU A 10 -9.48 9.30 2.87
N SER A 11 -9.27 8.86 4.12
CA SER A 11 -8.27 9.50 4.95
C SER A 11 -6.86 9.11 4.48
N PRO A 12 -5.84 9.91 4.77
CA PRO A 12 -4.49 9.51 4.42
C PRO A 12 -4.07 8.19 5.04
N HIS A 13 -4.47 7.91 6.29
CA HIS A 13 -4.15 6.63 6.91
C HIS A 13 -4.79 5.49 6.12
N ALA A 14 -6.06 5.64 5.76
CA ALA A 14 -6.74 4.60 4.99
C ALA A 14 -6.09 4.42 3.62
N ALA A 15 -5.66 5.52 3.00
CA ALA A 15 -4.99 5.43 1.71
C ALA A 15 -3.70 4.63 1.80
N LEU A 16 -2.93 4.81 2.87
CA LEU A 16 -1.70 4.04 3.07
C LEU A 16 -2.01 2.56 3.28
N ILE A 17 -3.08 2.26 4.00
CA ILE A 17 -3.48 0.87 4.18
C ILE A 17 -3.93 0.28 2.85
N TYR A 18 -4.66 1.04 2.04
CA TYR A 18 -5.07 0.60 0.70
C TYR A 18 -3.85 0.23 -0.14
N VAL A 19 -2.79 1.04 -0.08
CA VAL A 19 -1.56 0.75 -0.82
C VAL A 19 -0.98 -0.59 -0.39
N MET A 20 -0.98 -0.87 0.91
CA MET A 20 -0.45 -2.12 1.41
C MET A 20 -1.31 -3.31 0.99
N VAL A 21 -2.64 -3.14 0.97
CA VAL A 21 -3.53 -4.20 0.52
C VAL A 21 -3.28 -4.52 -0.95
N VAL A 22 -3.15 -3.47 -1.78
CA VAL A 22 -2.89 -3.66 -3.20
C VAL A 22 -1.57 -4.40 -3.41
N ALA A 23 -0.57 -4.08 -2.60
CA ALA A 23 0.76 -4.69 -2.73
C ALA A 23 0.80 -6.12 -2.22
N SER A 24 -0.15 -6.51 -1.40
CA SER A 24 -0.08 -7.82 -0.76
C SER A 24 -0.49 -8.98 -1.66
N ALA A 25 -0.80 -8.74 -2.90
CA ALA A 25 -1.24 -9.78 -3.83
C ALA A 25 -2.46 -10.52 -3.31
N ALA A 26 -3.25 -9.87 -2.49
CA ALA A 26 -4.41 -10.48 -1.89
C ALA A 26 -5.50 -10.70 -2.92
N ASP A 27 -6.24 -11.76 -2.76
CA ASP A 27 -7.41 -11.96 -3.59
C ASP A 27 -8.62 -11.42 -2.84
N ALA A 28 -9.76 -12.02 -3.00
CA ALA A 28 -11.02 -11.49 -2.49
C ALA A 28 -11.03 -11.28 -0.99
N SER A 29 -10.31 -12.10 -0.24
CA SER A 29 -10.34 -11.97 1.20
C SER A 29 -8.92 -11.94 1.72
N MET A 30 -8.65 -10.99 2.60
CA MET A 30 -7.35 -10.88 3.23
C MET A 30 -7.16 -12.02 4.20
N SER A 31 -6.04 -12.72 4.09
CA SER A 31 -5.74 -13.77 5.05
C SER A 31 -5.29 -13.17 6.36
N ASP A 32 -5.32 -13.97 7.43
CA ASP A 32 -4.84 -13.50 8.71
C ASP A 32 -3.37 -13.13 8.65
N ALA A 33 -2.58 -13.89 7.89
CA ALA A 33 -1.17 -13.58 7.76
C ALA A 33 -0.94 -12.23 7.10
N GLU A 34 -1.70 -11.93 6.05
CA GLU A 34 -1.59 -10.66 5.37
C GLU A 34 -1.99 -9.50 6.27
N LEU A 35 -3.09 -9.68 7.01
CA LEU A 35 -3.55 -8.66 7.93
C LEU A 35 -2.54 -8.45 9.06
N HIS A 36 -1.86 -9.50 9.47
CA HIS A 36 -0.86 -9.39 10.52
C HIS A 36 0.32 -8.52 10.09
N VAL A 37 0.80 -8.71 8.87
CA VAL A 37 1.92 -7.92 8.36
C VAL A 37 1.53 -6.44 8.30
N ILE A 38 0.35 -6.16 7.75
CA ILE A 38 -0.13 -4.79 7.67
C ILE A 38 -0.26 -4.21 9.08
N GLY A 39 -0.81 -4.98 10.01
CA GLY A 39 -0.98 -4.54 11.39
C GLY A 39 0.33 -4.18 12.06
N ASP A 40 1.37 -4.98 11.83
CA ASP A 40 2.68 -4.69 12.43
C ASP A 40 3.22 -3.34 11.95
N ILE A 41 3.06 -3.06 10.66
CA ILE A 41 3.53 -1.79 10.12
C ILE A 41 2.73 -0.64 10.70
N VAL A 42 1.40 -0.77 10.76
CA VAL A 42 0.55 0.28 11.30
C VAL A 42 0.89 0.60 12.74
N ARG A 43 1.21 -0.42 13.54
CA ARG A 43 1.48 -0.19 14.95
C ARG A 43 2.86 0.36 15.24
N THR A 44 3.78 0.29 14.28
CA THR A 44 5.16 0.68 14.55
C THR A 44 5.62 1.93 13.84
N LEU A 45 5.00 2.33 12.74
CA LEU A 45 5.49 3.49 12.01
C LEU A 45 4.84 4.78 12.46
N PRO A 46 5.64 5.84 12.60
CA PRO A 46 5.12 7.12 13.08
C PRO A 46 4.01 7.71 12.22
N VAL A 47 3.98 7.38 10.93
CA VAL A 47 2.96 7.95 10.05
C VAL A 47 1.55 7.52 10.48
N PHE A 48 1.44 6.41 11.21
CA PHE A 48 0.16 5.92 11.66
C PHE A 48 -0.20 6.36 13.08
N GLU A 49 0.59 7.27 13.64
CA GLU A 49 0.30 7.79 14.96
C GLU A 49 -1.10 8.39 14.98
N GLY A 50 -1.91 8.01 15.95
CA GLY A 50 -3.27 8.49 16.06
C GLY A 50 -4.31 7.63 15.33
N PHE A 51 -3.86 6.63 14.58
CA PHE A 51 -4.79 5.74 13.90
C PHE A 51 -5.22 4.63 14.86
N ASP A 52 -6.53 4.35 14.88
CA ASP A 52 -7.08 3.34 15.77
C ASP A 52 -6.89 1.95 15.18
N ASP A 53 -6.19 1.07 15.91
CA ASP A 53 -5.93 -0.30 15.47
C ASP A 53 -7.19 -1.06 15.09
N ASP A 54 -8.31 -0.76 15.74
CA ASP A 54 -9.55 -1.46 15.46
C ASP A 54 -10.04 -1.21 14.03
N ASN A 55 -9.50 -0.21 13.36
CA ASN A 55 -9.89 0.10 11.99
C ASN A 55 -9.03 -0.58 10.94
N ILE A 56 -7.99 -1.31 11.33
CA ILE A 56 -7.12 -1.97 10.34
C ILE A 56 -7.90 -2.96 9.50
N ILE A 57 -8.65 -3.85 10.15
CA ILE A 57 -9.39 -4.88 9.42
C ILE A 57 -10.50 -4.29 8.57
N PRO A 58 -11.37 -3.42 9.11
CA PRO A 58 -12.41 -2.83 8.26
C PRO A 58 -11.88 -2.09 7.05
N VAL A 59 -10.83 -1.29 7.23
CA VAL A 59 -10.27 -0.53 6.12
C VAL A 59 -9.66 -1.46 5.09
N SER A 60 -8.94 -2.48 5.54
CA SER A 60 -8.33 -3.44 4.62
C SER A 60 -9.38 -4.19 3.82
N ARG A 61 -10.48 -4.55 4.46
CA ARG A 61 -11.54 -5.28 3.76
C ARG A 61 -12.32 -4.41 2.81
N GLU A 62 -12.47 -3.13 3.13
CA GLU A 62 -13.08 -2.21 2.18
C GLU A 62 -12.30 -2.14 0.89
N CYS A 63 -10.98 -2.06 1.01
CA CYS A 63 -10.12 -2.02 -0.17
C CYS A 63 -10.23 -3.32 -0.96
N ALA A 64 -10.19 -4.45 -0.27
CA ALA A 64 -10.27 -5.74 -0.93
C ALA A 64 -11.59 -5.88 -1.70
N ALA A 65 -12.67 -5.36 -1.14
CA ALA A 65 -13.98 -5.40 -1.80
C ALA A 65 -13.97 -4.58 -3.09
N ILE A 66 -13.36 -3.40 -3.06
CA ILE A 66 -13.28 -2.57 -4.27
C ILE A 66 -12.46 -3.29 -5.34
N LEU A 67 -11.41 -3.98 -4.93
CA LEU A 67 -10.56 -4.70 -5.89
C LEU A 67 -11.31 -5.80 -6.63
N GLN A 68 -12.42 -6.27 -6.08
CA GLN A 68 -13.22 -7.31 -6.74
C GLN A 68 -14.16 -6.74 -7.79
N GLU A 69 -14.35 -5.43 -7.81
CA GLU A 69 -15.25 -4.80 -8.78
C GLU A 69 -14.56 -4.64 -10.12
N ASP A 70 -15.35 -4.41 -11.18
CA ASP A 70 -14.77 -4.13 -12.47
C ASP A 70 -13.89 -2.88 -12.37
N ASP A 71 -12.70 -2.94 -12.94
CA ASP A 71 -11.75 -1.83 -12.85
C ASP A 71 -11.42 -1.46 -11.41
N GLY A 72 -11.55 -2.43 -10.49
CA GLY A 72 -11.32 -2.15 -9.07
C GLY A 72 -9.90 -1.69 -8.77
N PHE A 73 -8.92 -2.28 -9.46
CA PHE A 73 -7.52 -1.89 -9.22
C PHE A 73 -7.32 -0.41 -9.56
N ALA A 74 -7.82 0.03 -10.72
CA ALA A 74 -7.70 1.42 -11.12
C ALA A 74 -8.47 2.33 -10.16
N ALA A 75 -9.63 1.88 -9.68
CA ALA A 75 -10.43 2.66 -8.74
C ALA A 75 -9.68 2.88 -7.43
N VAL A 76 -9.03 1.83 -6.91
CA VAL A 76 -8.26 1.96 -5.68
C VAL A 76 -7.10 2.93 -5.88
N LEU A 77 -6.37 2.80 -6.98
CA LEU A 77 -5.25 3.71 -7.23
C LEU A 77 -5.69 5.16 -7.33
N GLY A 78 -6.86 5.40 -7.94
CA GLY A 78 -7.40 6.74 -8.01
C GLY A 78 -7.75 7.31 -6.65
N LEU A 79 -8.38 6.49 -5.80
CA LEU A 79 -8.71 6.93 -4.45
C LEU A 79 -7.45 7.25 -3.65
N VAL A 80 -6.44 6.44 -3.79
CA VAL A 80 -5.18 6.65 -3.08
C VAL A 80 -4.52 7.95 -3.54
N ARG A 81 -4.47 8.16 -4.85
CA ARG A 81 -3.83 9.36 -5.38
C ARG A 81 -4.51 10.62 -4.87
N GLU A 82 -5.84 10.61 -4.82
CA GLU A 82 -6.56 11.79 -4.35
C GLU A 82 -6.41 12.02 -2.86
N ALA A 83 -6.31 10.96 -2.09
CA ALA A 83 -6.30 11.07 -0.64
C ALA A 83 -4.93 11.39 -0.06
N LEU A 84 -3.86 10.98 -0.73
CA LEU A 84 -2.53 11.15 -0.16
C LEU A 84 -1.98 12.54 -0.43
N PRO A 85 -1.55 13.24 0.62
CA PRO A 85 -0.76 14.45 0.41
C PRO A 85 0.50 14.09 -0.36
N ARG A 86 0.97 15.03 -1.16
CA ARG A 86 2.16 14.79 -1.95
C ARG A 86 3.35 14.37 -1.07
N SER A 87 3.43 14.90 0.12
CA SER A 87 4.52 14.58 1.04
C SER A 87 4.53 13.13 1.51
N LEU A 88 3.43 12.39 1.33
CA LEU A 88 3.37 11.01 1.76
C LEU A 88 3.42 10.02 0.62
N ARG A 89 3.61 10.48 -0.61
CA ARG A 89 3.66 9.57 -1.75
C ARG A 89 4.86 8.63 -1.69
N ASP A 90 6.02 9.16 -1.29
CA ASP A 90 7.21 8.33 -1.15
C ASP A 90 7.03 7.31 -0.03
N THR A 91 6.40 7.73 1.06
CA THR A 91 6.09 6.81 2.15
C THR A 91 5.20 5.66 1.66
N ALA A 92 4.18 6.00 0.86
CA ALA A 92 3.28 4.99 0.33
C ALA A 92 4.04 3.95 -0.50
N TYR A 93 4.95 4.43 -1.36
CA TYR A 93 5.73 3.51 -2.19
C TYR A 93 6.64 2.64 -1.33
N ALA A 94 7.24 3.23 -0.29
CA ALA A 94 8.10 2.47 0.62
C ALA A 94 7.30 1.36 1.33
N LEU A 95 6.06 1.66 1.73
CA LEU A 95 5.23 0.65 2.36
C LEU A 95 4.87 -0.49 1.40
N ALA A 96 4.58 -0.15 0.15
CA ALA A 96 4.31 -1.17 -0.86
C ALA A 96 5.52 -2.09 -1.04
N LEU A 97 6.72 -1.51 -1.06
CA LEU A 97 7.95 -2.30 -1.18
C LEU A 97 8.09 -3.26 0.00
N GLU A 98 7.80 -2.80 1.21
CA GLU A 98 7.89 -3.65 2.39
C GLU A 98 6.98 -4.86 2.26
N ILE A 99 5.76 -4.63 1.82
CA ILE A 99 4.79 -5.72 1.69
C ILE A 99 5.25 -6.71 0.63
N VAL A 100 5.64 -6.22 -0.54
CA VAL A 100 6.04 -7.09 -1.65
C VAL A 100 7.23 -7.95 -1.24
N LEU A 101 8.24 -7.34 -0.62
CA LEU A 101 9.46 -8.07 -0.30
C LEU A 101 9.29 -9.00 0.90
N THR A 102 8.30 -8.73 1.74
CA THR A 102 8.00 -9.63 2.85
C THR A 102 7.34 -10.91 2.34
N GLU A 103 6.47 -10.77 1.35
CA GLU A 103 5.70 -11.92 0.88
C GLU A 103 6.45 -12.78 -0.11
N ALA A 104 7.26 -12.18 -0.96
CA ALA A 104 7.97 -12.93 -1.97
C ALA A 104 9.24 -12.18 -2.37
N PRO A 105 10.36 -12.89 -2.44
CA PRO A 105 11.60 -12.24 -2.85
C PRO A 105 11.62 -12.06 -4.37
N VAL A 106 11.05 -10.96 -4.83
CA VAL A 106 11.06 -10.64 -6.25
C VAL A 106 11.79 -9.32 -6.45
N TYR A 107 12.25 -9.10 -7.66
CA TYR A 107 12.87 -7.83 -7.98
C TYR A 107 11.77 -6.78 -8.14
N ALA A 108 11.96 -5.64 -7.50
CA ALA A 108 10.96 -4.58 -7.51
C ALA A 108 10.57 -4.16 -8.92
N GLU A 109 11.55 -4.10 -9.82
CA GLU A 109 11.27 -3.63 -11.16
C GLU A 109 10.43 -4.61 -11.97
N GLU A 110 10.29 -5.84 -11.51
CA GLU A 110 9.47 -6.83 -12.20
C GLU A 110 8.06 -6.93 -11.65
N ASN A 111 7.79 -6.23 -10.57
CA ASN A 111 6.47 -6.31 -9.93
C ASN A 111 5.55 -5.28 -10.56
N ARG A 112 4.44 -5.76 -11.15
CA ARG A 112 3.52 -4.89 -11.84
C ARG A 112 2.82 -3.89 -10.94
N VAL A 113 2.48 -4.29 -9.74
CA VAL A 113 1.82 -3.39 -8.80
C VAL A 113 2.75 -2.23 -8.47
N LEU A 114 4.01 -2.53 -8.20
CA LEU A 114 4.97 -1.48 -7.88
C LEU A 114 5.16 -0.52 -9.06
N GLN A 115 5.18 -1.07 -10.28
CA GLN A 115 5.31 -0.21 -11.46
C GLN A 115 4.11 0.72 -11.59
N ARG A 116 2.90 0.20 -11.38
CA ARG A 116 1.70 1.03 -11.46
C ARG A 116 1.69 2.08 -10.36
N LEU A 117 2.10 1.72 -9.16
CA LEU A 117 2.16 2.68 -8.05
C LEU A 117 3.14 3.80 -8.34
N LYS A 118 4.32 3.48 -8.89
CA LYS A 118 5.27 4.52 -9.23
C LYS A 118 4.69 5.53 -10.21
N THR A 119 3.95 5.04 -11.18
CA THR A 119 3.36 5.91 -12.18
C THR A 119 2.24 6.76 -11.59
N VAL A 120 1.31 6.13 -10.88
CA VAL A 120 0.15 6.84 -10.34
C VAL A 120 0.56 7.87 -9.30
N LEU A 121 1.51 7.52 -8.44
CA LEU A 121 1.97 8.42 -7.40
C LEU A 121 3.07 9.36 -7.87
N GLU A 122 3.51 9.22 -9.11
CA GLU A 122 4.52 10.08 -9.70
C GLU A 122 5.79 10.11 -8.87
N ILE A 123 6.29 8.92 -8.52
CA ILE A 123 7.50 8.82 -7.73
C ILE A 123 8.71 9.15 -8.61
N ASP A 124 9.54 10.07 -8.15
CA ASP A 124 10.74 10.45 -8.87
C ASP A 124 11.66 9.23 -9.05
N ARG A 125 12.31 9.14 -10.20
CA ARG A 125 13.12 7.97 -10.54
C ARG A 125 14.25 7.71 -9.54
N LEU A 126 14.94 8.75 -9.12
CA LEU A 126 16.02 8.57 -8.16
C LEU A 126 15.48 8.15 -6.80
N THR A 127 14.36 8.74 -6.40
CA THR A 127 13.73 8.37 -5.14
C THR A 127 13.28 6.92 -5.18
N ALA A 128 12.64 6.52 -6.27
CA ALA A 128 12.19 5.13 -6.39
C ALA A 128 13.37 4.16 -6.30
N ALA A 129 14.46 4.46 -7.01
CA ALA A 129 15.64 3.59 -6.99
C ALA A 129 16.24 3.51 -5.60
N ALA A 130 16.29 4.63 -4.89
CA ALA A 130 16.85 4.64 -3.55
C ALA A 130 15.99 3.83 -2.58
N LEU A 131 14.68 3.97 -2.67
CA LEU A 131 13.77 3.21 -1.81
C LEU A 131 13.85 1.72 -2.12
N GLU A 132 13.94 1.37 -3.39
CA GLU A 132 14.06 -0.02 -3.80
C GLU A 132 15.35 -0.64 -3.27
N LYS A 133 16.45 0.08 -3.40
CA LYS A 133 17.72 -0.41 -2.91
C LYS A 133 17.68 -0.60 -1.40
N ALA A 134 17.17 0.39 -0.69
CA ALA A 134 17.09 0.30 0.77
C ALA A 134 16.22 -0.87 1.21
N ALA A 135 15.09 -1.08 0.54
CA ALA A 135 14.22 -2.17 0.89
C ALA A 135 14.89 -3.52 0.64
N MET A 136 15.57 -3.66 -0.48
CA MET A 136 16.25 -4.91 -0.80
C MET A 136 17.37 -5.21 0.18
N VAL A 137 18.09 -4.18 0.60
CA VAL A 137 19.15 -4.35 1.59
C VAL A 137 18.60 -4.85 2.91
N ARG A 138 17.43 -4.29 3.33
CA ARG A 138 16.83 -4.70 4.59
C ARG A 138 16.25 -6.11 4.54
N HIS A 139 15.89 -6.59 3.37
CA HIS A 139 15.32 -7.93 3.22
C HIS A 139 16.35 -8.97 2.76
N ALA A 140 17.62 -8.61 2.76
CA ALA A 140 18.67 -9.55 2.43
C ALA A 140 18.71 -10.66 3.46
N ARG A 141 19.04 -11.85 3.01
CA ARG A 141 19.11 -13.01 3.89
C ARG A 141 20.50 -13.58 3.84
N ILE A 142 20.90 -14.17 4.96
CA ILE A 142 22.16 -14.87 5.00
C ILE A 142 21.96 -16.22 4.35
N THR A 143 22.77 -16.51 3.34
CA THR A 143 22.67 -17.77 2.65
C THR A 143 24.00 -18.48 2.77
N ASN A 144 23.98 -19.80 2.87
CA ASN A 144 25.20 -20.60 3.00
C ASN A 144 25.48 -21.36 1.73
#